data_3450f81fa08f9c39d52b8fd97e3cb4f2
#
_entry.id   3450f81fa08f9c39d52b8fd97e3cb4f2
#
_cell.length_a   1.000
_cell.length_b   1.000
_cell.length_c   1.000
_cell.angle_alpha   90.00
_cell.angle_beta   90.00
_cell.angle_gamma   90.00
#
_symmetry.space_group_name_H-M   'P 1'
#
loop_
_entity.id
_entity.type
_entity.pdbx_description
1 polymer ?
#
loop_
_entity_poly.entity_id
_entity_poly.type
_entity_poly.pdbx_seq_one_letter_code
_entity_poly.pdbx_strand_id
1 'polypeptide(L)'
;MRTNIKIKILTLLTMCLGYSKSWSQNATLKQPNVLFIICDDLNDYQGVFGGHPQAITPNIDKLAASGVQFINAQSNVPVCSPSRNSLITGVYPHASKDYGWTNLKKQPILKNNKTLIRYFKENGYYTLGTGKIIHGNVNDDFDEWGNKPKHNYGPFYYNGKKISVNPLVPSPYSSIGPIDGSYGRLSEGGISEGKRGEIGWVYGWDNKPLRYVNDNDRDLLQDELHAQWAVNKLKELEMQDTQTPFFMGIGFVRPHTPMHAPDKYFDMFPINDLKLDKWKVEDTNDTYWKDNFSNNLKGPKYYKMLLESYNGDREVALKHVLQAYLACVAFVDEQVGKVMEGLNNSTFKNNTIVIFTSDHGWQMGEKEYFFKNSPWEESARIPLIIKTPIPKAGLKVEQPVSLIDLYPTLKDLCNLKGDHKINKNGGDLGGYSLRSLLEKSKEWEGPTGALTIVGNYGTKYSTKNQNFSYRTKDWRYIVYSNGKEELYNHKEDPYEWENVADKKKNKKIKKRLHLDMNKIINNR
;
A
#
# COMPACT_ATOMS: atom_id res chain seq x y z
N MET A 1 -67.68 51.48 57.83
CA MET A 1 -67.57 50.06 58.08
C MET A 1 -67.10 49.40 56.74
N ARG A 2 -65.95 48.81 56.71
CA ARG A 2 -65.29 48.33 55.51
C ARG A 2 -65.68 46.87 55.24
N THR A 3 -66.29 46.60 54.11
CA THR A 3 -66.56 45.23 53.63
C THR A 3 -65.56 44.84 52.56
N ASN A 4 -64.76 43.84 52.87
CA ASN A 4 -63.78 43.25 51.96
C ASN A 4 -64.47 42.27 51.00
N ILE A 5 -64.42 42.55 49.75
CA ILE A 5 -64.79 41.61 48.68
C ILE A 5 -63.54 40.87 48.21
N LYS A 6 -63.44 39.56 48.48
CA LYS A 6 -62.43 38.68 47.96
C LYS A 6 -62.84 38.20 46.56
N ILE A 7 -62.17 38.68 45.51
CA ILE A 7 -62.30 38.16 44.17
C ILE A 7 -61.45 36.89 44.06
N LYS A 8 -62.11 35.74 43.87
CA LYS A 8 -61.41 34.50 43.47
C LYS A 8 -61.17 34.54 41.98
N ILE A 9 -59.91 34.68 41.59
CA ILE A 9 -59.47 34.47 40.19
C ILE A 9 -59.29 32.98 40.03
N LEU A 10 -60.16 32.37 39.18
CA LEU A 10 -60.06 30.97 38.74
C LEU A 10 -59.14 30.94 37.53
N THR A 11 -57.88 30.55 37.73
CA THR A 11 -56.95 30.40 36.65
C THR A 11 -57.17 29.04 35.97
N LEU A 12 -57.76 29.06 34.79
CA LEU A 12 -57.93 27.91 33.96
C LEU A 12 -56.53 27.58 33.32
N LEU A 13 -55.84 26.60 33.86
CA LEU A 13 -54.60 26.09 33.27
C LEU A 13 -54.98 25.11 32.13
N THR A 14 -55.05 25.60 30.94
CA THR A 14 -55.16 24.74 29.73
C THR A 14 -53.82 24.05 29.54
N MET A 15 -53.70 22.79 29.93
CA MET A 15 -52.61 21.91 29.52
C MET A 15 -52.69 21.64 28.02
N CYS A 16 -52.03 22.44 27.23
CA CYS A 16 -51.64 22.03 25.87
C CYS A 16 -50.59 20.94 26.00
N LEU A 17 -51.01 19.67 26.03
CA LEU A 17 -50.16 18.53 25.74
C LEU A 17 -49.75 18.62 24.26
N GLY A 18 -48.70 19.40 24.04
CA GLY A 18 -47.98 19.35 22.77
C GLY A 18 -47.36 17.97 22.62
N TYR A 19 -48.03 17.10 21.88
CA TYR A 19 -47.40 15.93 21.27
C TYR A 19 -46.32 16.44 20.34
N SER A 20 -45.13 16.71 20.87
CA SER A 20 -43.92 16.74 20.08
C SER A 20 -43.69 15.30 19.61
N LYS A 21 -44.27 14.96 18.44
CA LYS A 21 -43.75 13.84 17.63
C LYS A 21 -42.29 14.18 17.39
N SER A 22 -41.41 13.66 18.23
CA SER A 22 -40.02 13.47 17.88
C SER A 22 -40.03 12.59 16.64
N TRP A 23 -40.04 13.24 15.50
CA TRP A 23 -39.57 12.58 14.28
C TRP A 23 -38.09 12.31 14.54
N SER A 24 -37.80 11.18 15.20
CA SER A 24 -36.54 10.51 14.99
C SER A 24 -36.51 10.19 13.51
N GLN A 25 -36.04 11.14 12.74
CA GLN A 25 -35.49 10.81 11.44
C GLN A 25 -34.37 9.81 11.77
N ASN A 26 -34.68 8.52 11.70
CA ASN A 26 -33.71 7.52 11.32
C ASN A 26 -33.24 7.95 9.92
N ALA A 27 -32.36 8.94 9.88
CA ALA A 27 -31.55 9.17 8.71
C ALA A 27 -30.82 7.84 8.54
N THR A 28 -31.31 7.00 7.65
CA THR A 28 -30.58 5.84 7.15
C THR A 28 -29.25 6.41 6.72
N LEU A 29 -28.20 6.16 7.53
CA LEU A 29 -26.86 6.66 7.22
C LEU A 29 -26.57 6.20 5.79
N LYS A 30 -26.47 7.17 4.89
CA LYS A 30 -26.19 6.92 3.48
C LYS A 30 -24.94 6.07 3.43
N GLN A 31 -24.96 4.95 2.69
CA GLN A 31 -23.78 4.12 2.54
C GLN A 31 -22.60 4.97 2.06
N PRO A 32 -21.44 4.90 2.74
CA PRO A 32 -20.29 5.74 2.38
C PRO A 32 -19.70 5.30 1.03
N ASN A 33 -19.24 6.26 0.25
CA ASN A 33 -18.36 5.98 -0.86
C ASN A 33 -17.01 5.47 -0.36
N VAL A 34 -16.27 4.79 -1.23
CA VAL A 34 -14.91 4.33 -0.94
C VAL A 34 -13.95 4.81 -2.02
N LEU A 35 -12.92 5.51 -1.59
CA LEU A 35 -11.76 5.87 -2.40
C LEU A 35 -10.56 5.05 -1.90
N PHE A 36 -10.14 4.07 -2.69
CA PHE A 36 -9.06 3.15 -2.37
C PHE A 36 -7.83 3.45 -3.21
N ILE A 37 -6.78 4.01 -2.57
CA ILE A 37 -5.51 4.38 -3.21
C ILE A 37 -4.43 3.41 -2.77
N ILE A 38 -3.79 2.73 -3.72
CA ILE A 38 -2.70 1.79 -3.46
C ILE A 38 -1.50 2.08 -4.35
N CYS A 39 -0.33 2.25 -3.73
CA CYS A 39 0.96 2.37 -4.43
C CYS A 39 1.62 1.00 -4.61
N ASP A 40 2.67 0.96 -5.44
CA ASP A 40 3.45 -0.24 -5.73
C ASP A 40 4.89 -0.04 -5.22
N ASP A 41 5.40 -0.97 -4.40
CA ASP A 41 6.74 -0.91 -3.81
C ASP A 41 6.98 0.29 -2.85
N LEU A 42 5.95 0.92 -2.29
CA LEU A 42 6.10 2.05 -1.39
C LEU A 42 6.32 1.56 0.05
N ASN A 43 7.55 1.74 0.54
CA ASN A 43 7.90 1.50 1.94
C ASN A 43 7.43 2.66 2.84
N ASP A 44 8.02 2.83 4.00
CA ASP A 44 7.66 3.86 4.98
C ASP A 44 8.35 5.22 4.76
N TYR A 45 8.92 5.47 3.57
CA TYR A 45 9.61 6.74 3.22
C TYR A 45 8.62 7.89 2.97
N GLN A 46 7.76 8.17 3.95
CA GLN A 46 6.92 9.35 4.02
C GLN A 46 7.17 10.07 5.35
N GLY A 47 7.03 11.39 5.36
CA GLY A 47 7.32 12.22 6.54
C GLY A 47 6.60 11.72 7.80
N VAL A 48 5.30 11.42 7.71
CA VAL A 48 4.49 10.95 8.85
C VAL A 48 4.83 9.53 9.32
N PHE A 49 5.44 8.69 8.46
CA PHE A 49 5.85 7.33 8.83
C PHE A 49 7.31 7.26 9.30
N GLY A 50 8.09 8.32 9.05
CA GLY A 50 9.44 8.48 9.59
C GLY A 50 10.49 7.55 8.99
N GLY A 51 10.20 6.93 7.84
CA GLY A 51 11.09 5.98 7.19
C GLY A 51 12.40 6.60 6.71
N HIS A 52 12.37 7.79 6.12
CA HIS A 52 13.57 8.53 5.74
C HIS A 52 13.43 10.01 6.09
N PRO A 53 14.44 10.65 6.74
CA PRO A 53 14.33 12.02 7.23
C PRO A 53 14.21 13.08 6.13
N GLN A 54 14.66 12.76 4.92
CA GLN A 54 14.61 13.65 3.78
C GLN A 54 13.42 13.39 2.84
N ALA A 55 12.51 12.48 3.18
CA ALA A 55 11.29 12.26 2.38
C ALA A 55 10.39 13.51 2.40
N ILE A 56 9.87 13.90 1.23
CA ILE A 56 9.01 15.07 1.06
C ILE A 56 7.64 14.59 0.55
N THR A 57 6.66 14.50 1.47
CA THR A 57 5.34 13.94 1.19
C THR A 57 4.20 14.75 1.82
N PRO A 58 4.09 16.05 1.51
CA PRO A 58 3.14 16.93 2.18
C PRO A 58 1.68 16.54 2.01
N ASN A 59 1.33 15.88 0.92
CA ASN A 59 -0.06 15.48 0.63
C ASN A 59 -0.47 14.22 1.40
N ILE A 60 0.41 13.22 1.48
CA ILE A 60 0.22 12.02 2.30
C ILE A 60 0.20 12.42 3.78
N ASP A 61 1.09 13.32 4.20
CA ASP A 61 1.14 13.85 5.56
C ASP A 61 -0.16 14.59 5.94
N LYS A 62 -0.71 15.38 5.02
CA LYS A 62 -2.03 16.04 5.19
C LYS A 62 -3.18 15.04 5.28
N LEU A 63 -3.14 13.96 4.48
CA LEU A 63 -4.13 12.90 4.57
C LEU A 63 -4.05 12.20 5.94
N ALA A 64 -2.86 11.86 6.41
CA ALA A 64 -2.65 11.26 7.73
C ALA A 64 -3.14 12.17 8.87
N ALA A 65 -2.89 13.48 8.78
CA ALA A 65 -3.39 14.45 9.76
C ALA A 65 -4.93 14.52 9.80
N SER A 66 -5.61 14.16 8.70
CA SER A 66 -7.08 14.17 8.59
C SER A 66 -7.75 12.82 8.87
N GLY A 67 -6.96 11.74 9.03
CA GLY A 67 -7.43 10.37 9.22
C GLY A 67 -6.77 9.67 10.40
N VAL A 68 -6.78 8.35 10.36
CA VAL A 68 -6.11 7.46 11.31
C VAL A 68 -4.91 6.83 10.63
N GLN A 69 -3.74 6.98 11.22
CA GLN A 69 -2.48 6.42 10.75
C GLN A 69 -2.16 5.12 11.50
N PHE A 70 -1.98 4.03 10.78
CA PHE A 70 -1.50 2.75 11.33
C PHE A 70 0.00 2.66 11.12
N ILE A 71 0.79 2.92 12.16
CA ILE A 71 2.24 3.04 12.05
C ILE A 71 2.97 1.69 11.92
N ASN A 72 2.28 0.59 12.17
CA ASN A 72 2.78 -0.79 12.12
C ASN A 72 1.95 -1.68 11.19
N ALA A 73 1.52 -1.17 10.05
CA ALA A 73 0.85 -1.99 9.05
C ALA A 73 1.87 -2.85 8.28
N GLN A 74 1.53 -4.13 8.06
CA GLN A 74 2.42 -5.10 7.42
C GLN A 74 1.76 -5.72 6.20
N SER A 75 2.54 -5.91 5.13
CA SER A 75 2.14 -6.69 3.97
C SER A 75 2.02 -8.17 4.32
N ASN A 76 1.06 -8.86 3.73
CA ASN A 76 0.88 -10.31 3.94
C ASN A 76 1.99 -11.12 3.24
N VAL A 77 2.46 -10.64 2.11
CA VAL A 77 3.58 -11.17 1.32
C VAL A 77 4.25 -9.99 0.62
N PRO A 78 5.54 -9.73 0.81
CA PRO A 78 6.20 -8.59 0.20
C PRO A 78 6.53 -8.83 -1.28
N VAL A 79 5.50 -9.17 -2.07
CA VAL A 79 5.54 -9.39 -3.53
C VAL A 79 4.19 -9.01 -4.13
N CYS A 80 4.18 -8.22 -5.19
CA CYS A 80 2.99 -7.59 -5.75
C CYS A 80 1.81 -8.54 -5.99
N SER A 81 2.02 -9.65 -6.74
CA SER A 81 0.92 -10.54 -7.13
C SER A 81 0.24 -11.21 -5.94
N PRO A 82 0.93 -11.97 -5.07
CA PRO A 82 0.29 -12.63 -3.94
C PRO A 82 -0.19 -11.64 -2.87
N SER A 83 0.48 -10.50 -2.67
CA SER A 83 0.00 -9.46 -1.76
C SER A 83 -1.35 -8.93 -2.20
N ARG A 84 -1.46 -8.50 -3.47
CA ARG A 84 -2.70 -7.95 -4.02
C ARG A 84 -3.81 -8.98 -4.12
N ASN A 85 -3.49 -10.24 -4.49
CA ASN A 85 -4.45 -11.33 -4.49
C ASN A 85 -5.01 -11.60 -3.09
N SER A 86 -4.14 -11.64 -2.08
CA SER A 86 -4.52 -11.81 -0.67
C SER A 86 -5.39 -10.65 -0.16
N LEU A 87 -4.95 -9.40 -0.39
CA LEU A 87 -5.70 -8.20 -0.05
C LEU A 87 -7.13 -8.23 -0.61
N ILE A 88 -7.24 -8.50 -1.91
CA ILE A 88 -8.50 -8.32 -2.62
C ILE A 88 -9.49 -9.46 -2.43
N THR A 89 -9.03 -10.62 -1.96
CA THR A 89 -9.87 -11.79 -1.63
C THR A 89 -10.06 -11.99 -0.13
N GLY A 90 -9.26 -11.33 0.70
CA GLY A 90 -9.27 -11.49 2.14
C GLY A 90 -8.73 -12.85 2.62
N VAL A 91 -8.05 -13.62 1.75
CA VAL A 91 -7.55 -14.96 2.06
C VAL A 91 -6.04 -14.94 2.24
N TYR A 92 -5.56 -15.44 3.36
CA TYR A 92 -4.12 -15.51 3.61
C TYR A 92 -3.37 -16.38 2.59
N PRO A 93 -2.13 -16.00 2.22
CA PRO A 93 -1.33 -16.79 1.28
C PRO A 93 -1.04 -18.22 1.73
N HIS A 94 -0.89 -18.48 3.04
CA HIS A 94 -0.71 -19.85 3.55
C HIS A 94 -1.97 -20.71 3.44
N ALA A 95 -3.16 -20.09 3.50
CA ALA A 95 -4.43 -20.77 3.29
C ALA A 95 -4.68 -21.05 1.80
N SER A 96 -4.44 -20.07 0.95
CA SER A 96 -4.61 -20.22 -0.51
C SER A 96 -3.44 -20.93 -1.19
N LYS A 97 -2.24 -20.93 -0.58
CA LYS A 97 -0.96 -21.38 -1.14
C LYS A 97 -0.51 -20.53 -2.34
N ASP A 98 -0.88 -19.24 -2.33
CA ASP A 98 -0.51 -18.26 -3.35
C ASP A 98 0.72 -17.46 -2.89
N TYR A 99 1.92 -17.94 -3.26
CA TYR A 99 3.19 -17.37 -2.82
C TYR A 99 3.96 -16.66 -3.96
N GLY A 100 3.44 -16.64 -5.15
CA GLY A 100 4.16 -16.15 -6.33
C GLY A 100 3.25 -15.49 -7.36
N TRP A 101 3.73 -15.47 -8.60
CA TRP A 101 3.06 -14.83 -9.72
C TRP A 101 1.91 -15.71 -10.25
N THR A 102 0.75 -15.61 -9.62
CA THR A 102 -0.42 -16.43 -9.97
C THR A 102 -1.55 -15.57 -10.51
N ASN A 103 -2.20 -16.05 -11.55
CA ASN A 103 -3.44 -15.44 -12.01
C ASN A 103 -4.58 -15.81 -11.04
N LEU A 104 -5.21 -14.83 -10.43
CA LEU A 104 -6.29 -15.01 -9.46
C LEU A 104 -7.41 -15.91 -9.99
N LYS A 105 -7.83 -15.72 -11.24
CA LYS A 105 -8.88 -16.54 -11.89
C LYS A 105 -8.49 -18.02 -12.09
N LYS A 106 -7.20 -18.35 -12.00
CA LYS A 106 -6.67 -19.71 -12.14
C LYS A 106 -6.22 -20.33 -10.80
N GLN A 107 -6.11 -19.54 -9.75
CA GLN A 107 -5.70 -20.01 -8.43
C GLN A 107 -6.82 -20.88 -7.81
N PRO A 108 -6.51 -22.13 -7.38
CA PRO A 108 -7.54 -23.12 -7.04
C PRO A 108 -8.53 -22.70 -5.96
N ILE A 109 -8.08 -21.92 -4.97
CA ILE A 109 -8.89 -21.43 -3.86
C ILE A 109 -9.46 -20.05 -4.17
N LEU A 110 -8.59 -19.09 -4.52
CA LEU A 110 -8.97 -17.68 -4.65
C LEU A 110 -10.00 -17.42 -5.76
N LYS A 111 -10.00 -18.23 -6.84
CA LYS A 111 -11.02 -18.15 -7.90
C LYS A 111 -12.45 -18.41 -7.40
N ASN A 112 -12.60 -18.99 -6.22
CA ASN A 112 -13.88 -19.28 -5.57
C ASN A 112 -14.26 -18.26 -4.49
N ASN A 113 -13.45 -17.18 -4.35
CA ASN A 113 -13.75 -16.02 -3.51
C ASN A 113 -14.21 -14.86 -4.39
N LYS A 114 -15.11 -14.05 -3.88
CA LYS A 114 -15.41 -12.75 -4.48
C LYS A 114 -14.23 -11.82 -4.21
N THR A 115 -13.79 -11.12 -5.25
CA THR A 115 -12.90 -9.99 -5.02
C THR A 115 -13.64 -8.92 -4.24
N LEU A 116 -12.92 -8.09 -3.52
CA LEU A 116 -13.50 -6.96 -2.81
C LEU A 116 -14.35 -6.08 -3.74
N ILE A 117 -13.87 -5.85 -4.96
CA ILE A 117 -14.57 -5.06 -5.98
C ILE A 117 -15.89 -5.72 -6.36
N ARG A 118 -15.87 -7.00 -6.70
CA ARG A 118 -17.09 -7.75 -7.02
C ARG A 118 -18.06 -7.75 -5.83
N TYR A 119 -17.54 -7.86 -4.60
CA TYR A 119 -18.37 -7.84 -3.40
C TYR A 119 -19.07 -6.49 -3.22
N PHE A 120 -18.38 -5.36 -3.49
CA PHE A 120 -18.99 -4.04 -3.53
C PHE A 120 -20.07 -3.93 -4.62
N LYS A 121 -19.76 -4.38 -5.84
CA LYS A 121 -20.70 -4.39 -6.97
C LYS A 121 -21.99 -5.14 -6.64
N GLU A 122 -21.88 -6.34 -6.07
CA GLU A 122 -23.04 -7.14 -5.66
C GLU A 122 -23.84 -6.52 -4.50
N ASN A 123 -23.26 -5.55 -3.79
CA ASN A 123 -23.91 -4.76 -2.75
C ASN A 123 -24.39 -3.37 -3.24
N GLY A 124 -24.52 -3.20 -4.55
CA GLY A 124 -25.14 -2.02 -5.16
C GLY A 124 -24.22 -0.80 -5.31
N TYR A 125 -22.91 -0.98 -5.17
CA TYR A 125 -21.94 0.09 -5.44
C TYR A 125 -21.62 0.16 -6.93
N TYR A 126 -21.45 1.38 -7.44
CA TYR A 126 -20.85 1.60 -8.75
C TYR A 126 -19.33 1.47 -8.62
N THR A 127 -18.75 0.47 -9.30
CA THR A 127 -17.34 0.09 -9.13
C THR A 127 -16.46 0.63 -10.23
N LEU A 128 -15.48 1.43 -9.85
CA LEU A 128 -14.60 2.22 -10.71
C LEU A 128 -13.14 1.86 -10.43
N GLY A 129 -12.32 1.77 -11.47
CA GLY A 129 -10.90 1.46 -11.27
C GLY A 129 -9.98 2.04 -12.32
N THR A 130 -8.75 2.33 -11.93
CA THR A 130 -7.67 2.72 -12.85
C THR A 130 -6.30 2.33 -12.27
N GLY A 131 -5.33 2.10 -13.13
CA GLY A 131 -3.94 1.81 -12.73
C GLY A 131 -3.72 0.41 -12.17
N LYS A 132 -2.71 0.25 -11.33
CA LYS A 132 -2.29 -1.06 -10.78
C LYS A 132 -2.97 -1.37 -9.45
N ILE A 133 -4.26 -1.71 -9.47
CA ILE A 133 -4.99 -2.16 -8.27
C ILE A 133 -4.69 -3.64 -8.01
N ILE A 134 -4.69 -4.45 -9.05
CA ILE A 134 -4.44 -5.89 -9.02
C ILE A 134 -3.31 -6.23 -10.00
N HIS A 135 -2.56 -7.28 -9.69
CA HIS A 135 -1.56 -7.82 -10.60
C HIS A 135 -2.23 -8.84 -11.55
N GLY A 136 -2.54 -8.40 -12.76
CA GLY A 136 -3.28 -9.20 -13.74
C GLY A 136 -4.61 -8.57 -14.13
N ASN A 137 -5.48 -9.33 -14.80
CA ASN A 137 -6.73 -8.82 -15.34
C ASN A 137 -7.94 -9.27 -14.51
N VAL A 138 -8.57 -8.33 -13.79
CA VAL A 138 -9.86 -8.48 -13.12
C VAL A 138 -10.81 -7.35 -13.49
N ASN A 139 -10.62 -6.72 -14.65
CA ASN A 139 -11.39 -5.57 -15.08
C ASN A 139 -12.90 -5.88 -15.15
N ASP A 140 -13.29 -7.15 -15.30
CA ASP A 140 -14.69 -7.60 -15.33
C ASP A 140 -15.44 -7.37 -14.00
N ASP A 141 -14.72 -7.20 -12.90
CA ASP A 141 -15.31 -6.92 -11.59
C ASP A 141 -15.68 -5.43 -11.45
N PHE A 142 -15.09 -4.55 -12.26
CA PHE A 142 -15.41 -3.13 -12.30
C PHE A 142 -16.53 -2.86 -13.31
N ASP A 143 -17.39 -1.89 -13.00
CA ASP A 143 -18.38 -1.36 -13.95
C ASP A 143 -17.68 -0.48 -14.98
N GLU A 144 -16.67 0.30 -14.54
CA GLU A 144 -15.88 1.13 -15.41
C GLU A 144 -14.39 1.04 -15.08
N TRP A 145 -13.56 0.94 -16.12
CA TRP A 145 -12.13 0.97 -16.03
C TRP A 145 -11.54 2.16 -16.78
N GLY A 146 -10.65 2.91 -16.13
CA GLY A 146 -9.99 4.09 -16.67
C GLY A 146 -8.90 3.77 -17.69
N ASN A 147 -7.69 4.21 -17.42
CA ASN A 147 -6.57 4.03 -18.33
C ASN A 147 -6.21 2.56 -18.56
N LYS A 148 -5.86 2.20 -19.79
CA LYS A 148 -5.56 0.81 -20.14
C LYS A 148 -4.30 0.28 -19.46
N PRO A 149 -4.28 -1.03 -19.07
CA PRO A 149 -3.14 -1.68 -18.40
C PRO A 149 -1.82 -1.68 -19.18
N LYS A 150 -1.85 -1.44 -20.48
CA LYS A 150 -0.66 -1.46 -21.36
C LYS A 150 0.46 -0.51 -20.95
N HIS A 151 0.18 0.43 -20.08
CA HIS A 151 1.10 1.48 -19.66
C HIS A 151 1.49 1.38 -18.17
N ASN A 152 1.46 0.19 -17.56
CA ASN A 152 1.56 0.04 -16.11
C ASN A 152 2.92 0.36 -15.49
N TYR A 153 4.04 0.19 -16.19
CA TYR A 153 5.37 0.34 -15.59
C TYR A 153 6.20 1.50 -16.15
N GLY A 154 5.82 2.06 -17.30
CA GLY A 154 6.56 3.16 -17.93
C GLY A 154 6.66 4.42 -17.07
N PRO A 155 7.43 5.41 -17.50
CA PRO A 155 8.08 5.45 -18.81
C PRO A 155 9.25 4.48 -18.92
N PHE A 156 9.44 3.94 -20.11
CA PHE A 156 10.62 3.16 -20.48
C PHE A 156 11.47 3.92 -21.49
N TYR A 157 12.79 3.75 -21.42
CA TYR A 157 13.68 4.24 -22.45
C TYR A 157 13.66 3.33 -23.68
N TYR A 158 13.51 3.91 -24.86
CA TYR A 158 13.57 3.22 -26.15
C TYR A 158 14.82 3.67 -26.91
N ASN A 159 15.70 2.75 -27.27
CA ASN A 159 16.99 3.05 -27.87
C ASN A 159 16.97 3.06 -29.43
N GLY A 160 15.80 3.23 -30.03
CA GLY A 160 15.59 3.18 -31.48
C GLY A 160 15.36 1.77 -32.05
N LYS A 161 15.63 0.72 -31.25
CA LYS A 161 15.43 -0.69 -31.66
C LYS A 161 14.51 -1.45 -30.70
N LYS A 162 14.68 -1.25 -29.41
CA LYS A 162 13.93 -1.94 -28.35
C LYS A 162 13.86 -1.10 -27.08
N ILE A 163 12.93 -1.46 -26.21
CA ILE A 163 12.90 -0.97 -24.82
C ILE A 163 14.20 -1.40 -24.14
N SER A 164 14.84 -0.45 -23.49
CA SER A 164 16.17 -0.55 -22.89
C SER A 164 16.21 0.16 -21.54
N VAL A 165 17.36 0.12 -20.91
CA VAL A 165 17.67 0.83 -19.67
C VAL A 165 18.03 2.28 -20.00
N ASN A 166 17.76 3.22 -19.09
CA ASN A 166 18.29 4.58 -19.18
C ASN A 166 19.80 4.55 -19.44
N PRO A 167 20.30 5.24 -20.48
CA PRO A 167 21.69 5.13 -20.93
C PRO A 167 22.72 5.57 -19.88
N LEU A 168 22.34 6.34 -18.86
CA LEU A 168 23.24 6.77 -17.79
C LEU A 168 23.36 5.77 -16.64
N VAL A 169 22.53 4.72 -16.60
CA VAL A 169 22.68 3.67 -15.59
C VAL A 169 23.89 2.80 -15.89
N PRO A 170 24.89 2.73 -14.99
CA PRO A 170 26.13 2.03 -15.26
C PRO A 170 25.97 0.50 -15.25
N SER A 171 26.89 -0.17 -15.96
CA SER A 171 27.04 -1.63 -15.93
C SER A 171 27.86 -2.06 -14.69
N PRO A 172 27.59 -3.23 -14.05
CA PRO A 172 26.69 -4.30 -14.52
C PRO A 172 25.21 -4.12 -14.15
N TYR A 173 24.83 -3.13 -13.35
CA TYR A 173 23.43 -2.98 -12.89
C TYR A 173 22.43 -2.81 -14.07
N SER A 174 22.79 -2.05 -15.09
CA SER A 174 21.97 -1.90 -16.30
C SER A 174 21.67 -3.22 -17.04
N SER A 175 22.47 -4.28 -16.84
CA SER A 175 22.23 -5.59 -17.44
C SER A 175 21.04 -6.35 -16.84
N ILE A 176 20.49 -5.87 -15.70
CA ILE A 176 19.27 -6.41 -15.10
C ILE A 176 18.06 -6.23 -16.02
N GLY A 177 18.06 -5.16 -16.81
CA GLY A 177 17.03 -4.89 -17.81
C GLY A 177 16.13 -3.69 -17.49
N PRO A 178 15.21 -3.37 -18.41
CA PRO A 178 14.52 -2.07 -18.42
C PRO A 178 13.52 -1.86 -17.29
N ILE A 179 13.09 -2.90 -16.57
CA ILE A 179 12.24 -2.73 -15.39
C ILE A 179 13.13 -2.52 -14.15
N ASP A 180 13.77 -3.58 -13.67
CA ASP A 180 14.45 -3.57 -12.37
C ASP A 180 15.82 -2.86 -12.40
N GLY A 181 16.43 -2.69 -13.57
CA GLY A 181 17.77 -2.14 -13.77
C GLY A 181 17.80 -0.71 -14.31
N SER A 182 16.69 0.04 -14.25
CA SER A 182 16.60 1.39 -14.82
C SER A 182 16.08 2.39 -13.79
N TYR A 183 16.75 3.53 -13.71
CA TYR A 183 16.37 4.66 -12.84
C TYR A 183 16.96 5.96 -13.39
N GLY A 184 16.52 7.10 -12.86
CA GLY A 184 17.06 8.42 -13.18
C GLY A 184 16.03 9.38 -13.78
N ARG A 185 16.48 10.59 -14.08
CA ARG A 185 15.68 11.69 -14.60
C ARG A 185 15.21 11.42 -16.03
N LEU A 186 14.09 12.03 -16.41
CA LEU A 186 13.65 11.90 -17.80
C LEU A 186 14.57 12.63 -18.79
N SER A 187 15.18 13.75 -18.41
CA SER A 187 16.16 14.45 -19.29
C SER A 187 17.38 13.60 -19.63
N GLU A 188 17.73 12.60 -18.82
CA GLU A 188 18.86 11.68 -19.07
C GLU A 188 18.64 10.78 -20.31
N GLY A 189 17.39 10.54 -20.69
CA GLY A 189 17.05 9.86 -21.94
C GLY A 189 17.13 10.73 -23.19
N GLY A 190 17.50 12.00 -23.04
CA GLY A 190 17.47 13.01 -24.09
C GLY A 190 16.07 13.54 -24.38
N ILE A 191 16.00 14.48 -25.33
CA ILE A 191 14.72 15.04 -25.80
C ILE A 191 13.98 13.97 -26.58
N SER A 192 12.72 13.72 -26.23
CA SER A 192 11.78 12.87 -26.95
C SER A 192 10.63 13.72 -27.50
N GLU A 193 10.57 13.87 -28.82
CA GLU A 193 9.52 14.63 -29.50
C GLU A 193 8.16 13.91 -29.53
N GLY A 194 8.12 12.66 -29.04
CA GLY A 194 6.90 11.85 -29.05
C GLY A 194 6.61 11.21 -30.42
N LYS A 195 7.60 11.02 -31.25
CA LYS A 195 7.47 10.38 -32.56
C LYS A 195 7.69 8.89 -32.49
N ARG A 196 6.91 8.12 -33.24
CA ARG A 196 7.03 6.66 -33.22
C ARG A 196 8.37 6.20 -33.82
N GLY A 197 9.08 5.36 -33.07
CA GLY A 197 10.39 4.82 -33.46
C GLY A 197 11.58 5.74 -33.16
N GLU A 198 11.33 6.92 -32.62
CA GLU A 198 12.37 7.83 -32.12
C GLU A 198 13.05 7.27 -30.87
N ILE A 199 14.35 7.56 -30.72
CA ILE A 199 15.05 7.32 -29.44
C ILE A 199 14.48 8.26 -28.38
N GLY A 200 14.19 7.72 -27.18
CA GLY A 200 13.63 8.49 -26.10
C GLY A 200 12.64 7.68 -25.26
N TRP A 201 11.60 8.32 -24.77
CA TRP A 201 10.68 7.69 -23.84
C TRP A 201 9.45 7.09 -24.52
N VAL A 202 8.97 5.96 -23.97
CA VAL A 202 7.73 5.30 -24.38
C VAL A 202 6.90 4.91 -23.16
N TYR A 203 5.58 4.88 -23.31
CA TYR A 203 4.65 4.53 -22.23
C TYR A 203 4.74 3.06 -21.80
N GLY A 204 5.00 2.15 -22.70
CA GLY A 204 4.94 0.73 -22.41
C GLY A 204 5.53 -0.16 -23.51
N TRP A 205 5.29 -1.45 -23.38
CA TRP A 205 5.82 -2.49 -24.28
C TRP A 205 5.29 -2.40 -25.73
N ASP A 206 4.24 -1.63 -25.97
CA ASP A 206 3.71 -1.34 -27.30
C ASP A 206 4.45 -0.20 -28.01
N ASN A 207 5.51 0.32 -27.38
CA ASN A 207 6.35 1.42 -27.87
C ASN A 207 5.50 2.68 -28.22
N LYS A 208 4.39 2.92 -27.51
CA LYS A 208 3.66 4.16 -27.66
C LYS A 208 4.56 5.32 -27.19
N PRO A 209 4.88 6.28 -28.07
CA PRO A 209 5.80 7.35 -27.71
C PRO A 209 5.27 8.18 -26.54
N LEU A 210 6.20 8.68 -25.73
CA LEU A 210 5.99 9.64 -24.67
C LEU A 210 6.86 10.86 -24.98
N ARG A 211 6.21 12.02 -25.19
CA ARG A 211 6.93 13.28 -25.39
C ARG A 211 7.53 13.74 -24.06
N TYR A 212 8.82 14.10 -24.08
CA TYR A 212 9.49 14.77 -22.99
C TYR A 212 10.59 15.70 -23.52
N VAL A 213 10.37 17.00 -23.45
CA VAL A 213 11.36 18.04 -23.77
C VAL A 213 11.93 18.61 -22.48
N ASN A 214 11.06 18.96 -21.55
CA ASN A 214 11.33 19.39 -20.17
C ASN A 214 10.06 19.25 -19.32
N ASP A 215 10.12 19.61 -18.05
CA ASP A 215 9.00 19.45 -17.12
C ASP A 215 7.73 20.21 -17.50
N ASN A 216 7.85 21.30 -18.28
CA ASN A 216 6.72 22.12 -18.71
C ASN A 216 6.23 21.76 -20.12
N ASP A 217 7.02 21.03 -20.90
CA ASP A 217 6.69 20.60 -22.27
C ASP A 217 6.88 19.08 -22.38
N ARG A 218 5.88 18.33 -21.94
CA ARG A 218 5.86 16.89 -21.93
C ARG A 218 4.44 16.33 -21.86
N ASP A 219 4.32 15.06 -22.21
CA ASP A 219 3.11 14.28 -21.93
C ASP A 219 3.01 13.95 -20.44
N LEU A 220 1.77 13.70 -19.99
CA LEU A 220 1.55 13.20 -18.64
C LEU A 220 2.04 11.75 -18.50
N LEU A 221 2.70 11.46 -17.38
CA LEU A 221 3.06 10.09 -17.03
C LEU A 221 1.82 9.31 -16.57
N GLN A 222 1.96 8.00 -16.45
CA GLN A 222 0.83 7.10 -16.15
C GLN A 222 0.13 7.42 -14.84
N ASP A 223 0.87 7.66 -13.76
CA ASP A 223 0.25 7.98 -12.47
C ASP A 223 -0.45 9.35 -12.51
N GLU A 224 0.04 10.29 -13.31
CA GLU A 224 -0.65 11.56 -13.57
C GLU A 224 -1.97 11.33 -14.33
N LEU A 225 -1.96 10.46 -15.34
CA LEU A 225 -3.17 10.09 -16.09
C LEU A 225 -4.18 9.37 -15.20
N HIS A 226 -3.74 8.53 -14.26
CA HIS A 226 -4.61 7.87 -13.30
C HIS A 226 -5.25 8.86 -12.33
N ALA A 227 -4.45 9.80 -11.80
CA ALA A 227 -4.95 10.87 -10.93
C ALA A 227 -5.95 11.77 -11.66
N GLN A 228 -5.63 12.21 -12.89
CA GLN A 228 -6.52 13.03 -13.71
C GLN A 228 -7.84 12.32 -14.01
N TRP A 229 -7.79 11.03 -14.37
CA TRP A 229 -9.00 10.25 -14.60
C TRP A 229 -9.90 10.22 -13.36
N ALA A 230 -9.31 9.98 -12.18
CA ALA A 230 -10.06 9.94 -10.93
C ALA A 230 -10.73 11.29 -10.61
N VAL A 231 -10.01 12.40 -10.78
CA VAL A 231 -10.55 13.76 -10.58
C VAL A 231 -11.69 14.05 -11.55
N ASN A 232 -11.52 13.71 -12.84
CA ASN A 232 -12.56 13.90 -13.84
C ASN A 232 -13.79 13.04 -13.56
N LYS A 233 -13.59 11.80 -13.10
CA LYS A 233 -14.68 10.89 -12.75
C LYS A 233 -15.47 11.36 -11.52
N LEU A 234 -14.80 11.93 -10.51
CA LEU A 234 -15.49 12.54 -9.37
C LEU A 234 -16.40 13.70 -9.82
N LYS A 235 -15.93 14.56 -10.73
CA LYS A 235 -16.74 15.65 -11.30
C LYS A 235 -17.93 15.12 -12.12
N GLU A 236 -17.71 14.08 -12.91
CA GLU A 236 -18.78 13.45 -13.71
C GLU A 236 -19.87 12.86 -12.82
N LEU A 237 -19.49 12.10 -11.77
CA LEU A 237 -20.42 11.53 -10.80
C LEU A 237 -21.22 12.61 -10.06
N GLU A 238 -20.60 13.73 -9.73
CA GLU A 238 -21.26 14.86 -9.09
C GLU A 238 -22.32 15.50 -10.02
N MET A 239 -21.99 15.69 -11.30
CA MET A 239 -22.93 16.23 -12.28
C MET A 239 -24.13 15.29 -12.56
N GLN A 240 -23.94 13.97 -12.40
CA GLN A 240 -25.02 13.00 -12.56
C GLN A 240 -25.99 12.96 -11.37
N ASP A 241 -25.67 13.65 -10.27
CA ASP A 241 -26.45 13.67 -9.00
C ASP A 241 -26.89 12.26 -8.55
N THR A 242 -26.03 11.27 -8.78
CA THR A 242 -26.33 9.88 -8.43
C THR A 242 -26.36 9.66 -6.92
N GLN A 243 -27.37 8.94 -6.45
CA GLN A 243 -27.45 8.50 -5.07
C GLN A 243 -26.75 7.14 -4.82
N THR A 244 -26.31 6.49 -5.90
CA THR A 244 -25.58 5.23 -5.83
C THR A 244 -24.19 5.45 -5.23
N PRO A 245 -23.81 4.76 -4.16
CA PRO A 245 -22.46 4.88 -3.62
C PRO A 245 -21.46 4.28 -4.62
N PHE A 246 -20.24 4.80 -4.63
CA PHE A 246 -19.17 4.27 -5.47
C PHE A 246 -18.04 3.63 -4.66
N PHE A 247 -17.40 2.63 -5.27
CA PHE A 247 -16.06 2.16 -4.92
C PHE A 247 -15.11 2.56 -6.05
N MET A 248 -14.16 3.45 -5.76
CA MET A 248 -13.16 3.89 -6.72
C MET A 248 -11.78 3.43 -6.28
N GLY A 249 -11.17 2.51 -7.05
CA GLY A 249 -9.81 2.05 -6.86
C GLY A 249 -8.83 2.82 -7.76
N ILE A 250 -7.72 3.29 -7.19
CA ILE A 250 -6.63 3.94 -7.91
C ILE A 250 -5.34 3.24 -7.54
N GLY A 251 -4.68 2.62 -8.52
CA GLY A 251 -3.40 1.96 -8.33
C GLY A 251 -2.28 2.76 -8.98
N PHE A 252 -1.46 3.44 -8.17
CA PHE A 252 -0.24 4.08 -8.63
C PHE A 252 0.90 3.09 -8.76
N VAL A 253 1.75 3.30 -9.76
CA VAL A 253 2.90 2.44 -10.03
C VAL A 253 4.11 2.90 -9.25
N ARG A 254 4.34 4.21 -9.13
CA ARG A 254 5.50 4.71 -8.40
C ARG A 254 5.33 4.47 -6.89
N PRO A 255 6.46 4.16 -6.20
CA PRO A 255 7.87 4.16 -6.64
C PRO A 255 8.39 2.85 -7.26
N HIS A 256 7.56 1.90 -7.69
CA HIS A 256 8.04 0.69 -8.38
C HIS A 256 8.99 1.01 -9.55
N THR A 257 9.97 0.17 -9.76
CA THR A 257 10.90 0.21 -10.89
C THR A 257 10.17 0.10 -12.26
N PRO A 258 10.72 0.76 -13.31
CA PRO A 258 11.92 1.61 -13.34
C PRO A 258 11.65 2.92 -12.61
N MET A 259 12.64 3.39 -11.83
CA MET A 259 12.47 4.57 -10.99
C MET A 259 12.70 5.85 -11.80
N HIS A 260 11.75 6.21 -12.65
CA HIS A 260 11.78 7.43 -13.47
C HIS A 260 10.66 8.38 -13.06
N ALA A 261 11.00 9.65 -12.94
CA ALA A 261 10.10 10.76 -12.69
C ALA A 261 10.61 12.03 -13.42
N PRO A 262 9.76 13.05 -13.63
CA PRO A 262 10.17 14.34 -14.14
C PRO A 262 11.30 14.97 -13.31
N ASP A 263 12.11 15.77 -13.94
CA ASP A 263 13.35 16.31 -13.38
C ASP A 263 13.13 17.12 -12.10
N LYS A 264 12.04 17.88 -12.02
CA LYS A 264 11.69 18.69 -10.84
C LYS A 264 11.67 17.89 -9.51
N TYR A 265 11.33 16.59 -9.57
CA TYR A 265 11.31 15.74 -8.36
C TYR A 265 12.71 15.29 -7.96
N PHE A 266 13.61 15.12 -8.91
CA PHE A 266 15.03 14.85 -8.63
C PHE A 266 15.73 16.10 -8.06
N ASP A 267 15.35 17.29 -8.51
CA ASP A 267 15.89 18.56 -8.01
C ASP A 267 15.54 18.82 -6.55
N MET A 268 14.47 18.18 -6.02
CA MET A 268 14.14 18.21 -4.60
C MET A 268 15.18 17.48 -3.72
N PHE A 269 15.99 16.60 -4.32
CA PHE A 269 16.94 15.72 -3.61
C PHE A 269 18.34 15.78 -4.23
N PRO A 270 19.10 16.88 -4.08
CA PRO A 270 20.46 16.97 -4.58
C PRO A 270 21.31 15.83 -4.01
N ILE A 271 21.97 15.09 -4.87
CA ILE A 271 22.66 13.84 -4.50
C ILE A 271 23.74 14.03 -3.43
N ASN A 272 24.42 15.19 -3.44
CA ASN A 272 25.45 15.52 -2.48
C ASN A 272 24.89 15.77 -1.07
N ASP A 273 23.61 16.13 -0.95
CA ASP A 273 22.94 16.43 0.32
C ASP A 273 22.25 15.20 0.92
N LEU A 274 22.17 14.09 0.15
CA LEU A 274 21.54 12.87 0.62
C LEU A 274 22.38 12.18 1.70
N LYS A 275 21.67 11.65 2.71
CA LYS A 275 22.26 10.93 3.84
C LYS A 275 21.83 9.48 3.84
N LEU A 276 22.76 8.60 4.17
CA LEU A 276 22.55 7.16 4.34
C LEU A 276 22.66 6.80 5.83
N ASP A 277 21.78 7.35 6.65
CA ASP A 277 21.87 7.25 8.11
C ASP A 277 21.27 5.96 8.71
N LYS A 278 20.58 5.17 7.88
CA LYS A 278 19.94 3.92 8.28
C LYS A 278 20.67 2.64 7.88
N TRP A 279 21.80 2.73 7.22
CA TRP A 279 22.50 1.57 6.69
C TRP A 279 23.70 1.17 7.55
N LYS A 280 23.75 -0.11 7.91
CA LYS A 280 24.88 -0.73 8.58
C LYS A 280 25.66 -1.58 7.58
N VAL A 281 26.99 -1.50 7.64
CA VAL A 281 27.89 -2.37 6.85
C VAL A 281 27.88 -3.77 7.47
N GLU A 282 27.90 -4.81 6.62
CA GLU A 282 27.88 -6.22 7.04
C GLU A 282 26.68 -6.60 7.93
N ASP A 283 25.55 -5.93 7.71
CA ASP A 283 24.33 -6.13 8.50
C ASP A 283 23.71 -7.52 8.33
N THR A 284 24.16 -8.29 7.33
CA THR A 284 23.70 -9.67 7.12
C THR A 284 24.48 -10.72 7.88
N ASN A 285 25.56 -10.36 8.60
CA ASN A 285 26.45 -11.34 9.24
C ASN A 285 25.79 -12.16 10.35
N ASP A 286 24.76 -11.64 11.00
CA ASP A 286 23.98 -12.31 12.03
C ASP A 286 22.60 -12.80 11.58
N THR A 287 22.35 -12.81 10.26
CA THR A 287 21.11 -13.30 9.66
C THR A 287 21.30 -14.72 9.09
N TYR A 288 20.18 -15.44 8.99
CA TYR A 288 20.18 -16.78 8.34
C TYR A 288 19.66 -16.73 6.90
N TRP A 289 19.62 -15.57 6.34
CA TRP A 289 19.13 -15.27 5.01
C TRP A 289 19.84 -16.06 3.90
N LYS A 290 21.19 -16.07 3.93
CA LYS A 290 22.02 -16.71 2.90
C LYS A 290 21.77 -18.21 2.80
N ASP A 291 21.37 -18.86 3.90
CA ASP A 291 21.15 -20.31 3.98
C ASP A 291 19.78 -20.77 3.49
N ASN A 292 18.84 -19.83 3.31
CA ASN A 292 17.44 -20.16 3.03
C ASN A 292 16.96 -19.81 1.62
N PHE A 293 17.76 -19.06 0.89
CA PHE A 293 17.39 -18.61 -0.45
C PHE A 293 18.41 -19.08 -1.47
N SER A 294 17.93 -19.37 -2.67
CA SER A 294 18.83 -19.73 -3.78
C SER A 294 19.80 -18.60 -4.09
N ASN A 295 20.99 -18.92 -4.58
CA ASN A 295 22.00 -17.95 -5.04
C ASN A 295 21.52 -16.98 -6.12
N ASN A 296 20.33 -17.19 -6.66
CA ASN A 296 19.70 -16.37 -7.69
C ASN A 296 18.66 -15.37 -7.13
N LEU A 297 18.60 -15.20 -5.81
CA LEU A 297 17.69 -14.25 -5.23
C LEU A 297 18.01 -12.82 -5.68
N LYS A 298 16.99 -12.11 -6.16
CA LYS A 298 17.15 -10.78 -6.77
C LYS A 298 17.79 -9.76 -5.82
N GLY A 299 17.36 -9.69 -4.58
CA GLY A 299 17.79 -8.65 -3.66
C GLY A 299 19.29 -8.57 -3.42
N PRO A 300 19.97 -9.63 -2.95
CA PRO A 300 21.43 -9.64 -2.79
C PRO A 300 22.17 -9.49 -4.12
N LYS A 301 21.64 -10.12 -5.18
CA LYS A 301 22.22 -10.01 -6.53
C LYS A 301 22.19 -8.56 -7.03
N TYR A 302 21.05 -7.88 -6.91
CA TYR A 302 20.89 -6.52 -7.37
C TYR A 302 21.72 -5.55 -6.55
N TYR A 303 21.77 -5.74 -5.22
CA TYR A 303 22.65 -4.98 -4.35
C TYR A 303 24.12 -5.09 -4.79
N LYS A 304 24.62 -6.32 -4.99
CA LYS A 304 25.98 -6.56 -5.44
C LYS A 304 26.25 -5.88 -6.80
N MET A 305 25.38 -6.09 -7.78
CA MET A 305 25.52 -5.48 -9.12
C MET A 305 25.48 -3.95 -9.05
N LEU A 306 24.67 -3.38 -8.16
CA LEU A 306 24.61 -1.94 -7.94
C LEU A 306 25.97 -1.41 -7.42
N LEU A 307 26.55 -2.05 -6.42
CA LEU A 307 27.85 -1.66 -5.89
C LEU A 307 28.97 -1.78 -6.93
N GLU A 308 29.01 -2.91 -7.65
CA GLU A 308 29.97 -3.12 -8.73
C GLU A 308 29.88 -2.05 -9.82
N SER A 309 28.69 -1.52 -10.09
CA SER A 309 28.46 -0.43 -11.05
C SER A 309 29.10 0.91 -10.63
N TYR A 310 29.42 1.04 -9.36
CA TYR A 310 30.06 2.23 -8.79
C TYR A 310 31.42 1.90 -8.15
N ASN A 311 32.16 0.96 -8.74
CA ASN A 311 33.49 0.53 -8.31
C ASN A 311 33.57 0.09 -6.83
N GLY A 312 32.47 -0.45 -6.28
CA GLY A 312 32.35 -0.86 -4.89
C GLY A 312 32.07 0.26 -3.91
N ASP A 313 31.97 1.51 -4.36
CA ASP A 313 31.59 2.64 -3.51
C ASP A 313 30.11 2.56 -3.15
N ARG A 314 29.87 2.04 -1.93
CA ARG A 314 28.53 1.82 -1.40
C ARG A 314 27.74 3.12 -1.24
N GLU A 315 28.39 4.17 -0.77
CA GLU A 315 27.71 5.42 -0.50
C GLU A 315 27.23 6.06 -1.80
N VAL A 316 28.10 6.15 -2.79
CA VAL A 316 27.75 6.66 -4.13
C VAL A 316 26.64 5.83 -4.75
N ALA A 317 26.79 4.50 -4.76
CA ALA A 317 25.83 3.59 -5.34
C ALA A 317 24.41 3.74 -4.73
N LEU A 318 24.33 3.72 -3.40
CA LEU A 318 23.05 3.84 -2.71
C LEU A 318 22.43 5.24 -2.82
N LYS A 319 23.21 6.32 -2.86
CA LYS A 319 22.69 7.67 -3.05
C LYS A 319 21.99 7.84 -4.41
N HIS A 320 22.49 7.23 -5.48
CA HIS A 320 21.84 7.30 -6.79
C HIS A 320 20.46 6.66 -6.80
N VAL A 321 20.32 5.46 -6.23
CA VAL A 321 19.03 4.78 -6.18
C VAL A 321 18.10 5.39 -5.15
N LEU A 322 18.62 5.89 -4.02
CA LEU A 322 17.86 6.62 -3.01
C LEU A 322 17.27 7.91 -3.59
N GLN A 323 18.06 8.68 -4.36
CA GLN A 323 17.57 9.86 -5.06
C GLN A 323 16.39 9.53 -5.97
N ALA A 324 16.56 8.50 -6.80
CA ALA A 324 15.51 8.07 -7.73
C ALA A 324 14.24 7.58 -7.01
N TYR A 325 14.41 6.86 -5.90
CA TYR A 325 13.28 6.39 -5.10
C TYR A 325 12.54 7.55 -4.44
N LEU A 326 13.24 8.46 -3.77
CA LEU A 326 12.65 9.64 -3.14
C LEU A 326 11.97 10.57 -4.16
N ALA A 327 12.56 10.73 -5.36
CA ALA A 327 11.94 11.48 -6.46
C ALA A 327 10.62 10.82 -6.90
N CYS A 328 10.58 9.49 -7.01
CA CYS A 328 9.35 8.75 -7.31
C CYS A 328 8.32 8.83 -6.18
N VAL A 329 8.75 8.85 -4.91
CA VAL A 329 7.87 9.04 -3.75
C VAL A 329 7.25 10.44 -3.76
N ALA A 330 8.05 11.49 -3.99
CA ALA A 330 7.54 12.86 -4.10
C ALA A 330 6.60 13.03 -5.30
N PHE A 331 6.90 12.36 -6.42
CA PHE A 331 6.03 12.35 -7.60
C PHE A 331 4.67 11.72 -7.30
N VAL A 332 4.62 10.56 -6.66
CA VAL A 332 3.33 9.91 -6.34
C VAL A 332 2.58 10.66 -5.24
N ASP A 333 3.28 11.29 -4.30
CA ASP A 333 2.66 12.17 -3.29
C ASP A 333 1.85 13.29 -3.95
N GLU A 334 2.41 13.96 -4.99
CA GLU A 334 1.67 14.99 -5.74
C GLU A 334 0.42 14.40 -6.41
N GLN A 335 0.47 13.17 -6.93
CA GLN A 335 -0.70 12.55 -7.55
C GLN A 335 -1.78 12.19 -6.51
N VAL A 336 -1.40 11.72 -5.34
CA VAL A 336 -2.30 11.54 -4.19
C VAL A 336 -2.94 12.88 -3.82
N GLY A 337 -2.15 13.96 -3.79
CA GLY A 337 -2.63 15.32 -3.53
C GLY A 337 -3.73 15.76 -4.50
N LYS A 338 -3.52 15.57 -5.82
CA LYS A 338 -4.51 15.91 -6.86
C LYS A 338 -5.83 15.15 -6.67
N VAL A 339 -5.76 13.86 -6.39
CA VAL A 339 -6.97 13.05 -6.13
C VAL A 339 -7.69 13.51 -4.88
N MET A 340 -6.95 13.78 -3.79
CA MET A 340 -7.54 14.26 -2.54
C MET A 340 -8.13 15.67 -2.67
N GLU A 341 -7.52 16.53 -3.46
CA GLU A 341 -8.07 17.85 -3.78
C GLU A 341 -9.37 17.72 -4.56
N GLY A 342 -9.42 16.85 -5.61
CA GLY A 342 -10.63 16.55 -6.34
C GLY A 342 -11.76 16.05 -5.44
N LEU A 343 -11.48 15.13 -4.51
CA LEU A 343 -12.46 14.67 -3.53
C LEU A 343 -12.91 15.79 -2.56
N ASN A 344 -11.98 16.58 -2.05
CA ASN A 344 -12.29 17.64 -1.09
C ASN A 344 -13.12 18.78 -1.69
N ASN A 345 -13.01 18.99 -3.00
CA ASN A 345 -13.79 19.98 -3.77
C ASN A 345 -15.14 19.43 -4.28
N SER A 346 -15.44 18.14 -4.04
CA SER A 346 -16.69 17.50 -4.44
C SER A 346 -17.70 17.41 -3.29
N THR A 347 -18.96 17.16 -3.62
CA THR A 347 -20.03 16.86 -2.66
C THR A 347 -19.81 15.56 -1.89
N PHE A 348 -18.91 14.70 -2.35
CA PHE A 348 -18.63 13.40 -1.76
C PHE A 348 -17.70 13.46 -0.55
N LYS A 349 -17.00 14.59 -0.30
CA LYS A 349 -15.94 14.75 0.73
C LYS A 349 -16.32 14.27 2.13
N ASN A 350 -17.58 14.47 2.52
CA ASN A 350 -18.07 14.18 3.87
C ASN A 350 -18.69 12.78 4.01
N ASN A 351 -18.85 12.04 2.89
CA ASN A 351 -19.41 10.69 2.89
C ASN A 351 -18.50 9.69 2.14
N THR A 352 -17.19 9.85 2.23
CA THR A 352 -16.24 8.95 1.57
C THR A 352 -15.24 8.41 2.59
N ILE A 353 -15.09 7.09 2.61
CA ILE A 353 -13.97 6.41 3.26
C ILE A 353 -12.79 6.48 2.31
N VAL A 354 -11.67 7.03 2.77
CA VAL A 354 -10.42 7.07 2.01
C VAL A 354 -9.44 6.08 2.63
N ILE A 355 -8.87 5.20 1.81
CA ILE A 355 -7.79 4.31 2.19
C ILE A 355 -6.57 4.65 1.32
N PHE A 356 -5.44 4.87 1.97
CA PHE A 356 -4.13 4.99 1.33
C PHE A 356 -3.21 3.92 1.87
N THR A 357 -2.59 3.13 0.99
CA THR A 357 -1.69 2.04 1.37
C THR A 357 -0.72 1.67 0.24
N SER A 358 0.18 0.71 0.51
CA SER A 358 1.01 0.02 -0.47
C SER A 358 0.76 -1.49 -0.42
N ASP A 359 1.12 -2.19 -1.47
CA ASP A 359 1.07 -3.67 -1.48
C ASP A 359 2.21 -4.32 -0.69
N HIS A 360 3.38 -3.71 -0.67
CA HIS A 360 4.55 -4.06 0.16
C HIS A 360 5.56 -2.91 0.14
N GLY A 361 6.60 -3.04 0.94
CA GLY A 361 7.72 -2.12 0.95
C GLY A 361 8.83 -2.50 -0.05
N TRP A 362 10.00 -1.88 0.14
CA TRP A 362 11.18 -2.05 -0.68
C TRP A 362 12.42 -1.79 0.18
N GLN A 363 13.42 -2.67 0.12
CA GLN A 363 14.71 -2.43 0.76
C GLN A 363 15.65 -1.63 -0.15
N MET A 364 16.23 -0.59 0.42
CA MET A 364 17.10 0.36 -0.27
C MET A 364 18.59 0.15 0.07
N GLY A 365 18.99 -1.07 0.40
CA GLY A 365 20.36 -1.45 0.74
C GLY A 365 20.53 -1.96 2.18
N GLU A 366 19.51 -1.84 3.02
CA GLU A 366 19.47 -2.47 4.34
C GLU A 366 19.63 -3.98 4.19
N LYS A 367 20.31 -4.61 5.11
CA LYS A 367 20.60 -6.06 5.05
C LYS A 367 21.31 -6.49 3.74
N GLU A 368 22.11 -5.59 3.15
CA GLU A 368 22.77 -5.86 1.85
C GLU A 368 21.79 -6.35 0.77
N TYR A 369 20.61 -5.76 0.77
CA TYR A 369 19.48 -6.17 -0.04
C TYR A 369 18.86 -5.00 -0.78
N PHE A 370 18.73 -5.11 -2.09
CA PHE A 370 18.11 -4.09 -2.93
C PHE A 370 16.99 -4.73 -3.75
N PHE A 371 15.84 -4.84 -3.18
CA PHE A 371 14.60 -5.40 -3.75
C PHE A 371 13.52 -5.58 -2.68
N LYS A 372 12.43 -6.22 -3.04
CA LYS A 372 11.33 -6.74 -2.20
C LYS A 372 11.48 -8.25 -1.94
N ASN A 373 10.53 -8.87 -1.26
CA ASN A 373 10.51 -10.29 -0.88
C ASN A 373 11.57 -10.64 0.17
N SER A 374 11.62 -9.85 1.23
CA SER A 374 12.43 -10.13 2.41
C SER A 374 11.57 -10.10 3.67
N PRO A 375 12.02 -10.72 4.78
CA PRO A 375 11.24 -10.80 6.01
C PRO A 375 11.35 -9.57 6.92
N TRP A 376 12.21 -8.60 6.58
CA TRP A 376 12.55 -7.45 7.41
C TRP A 376 11.63 -6.25 7.20
N GLU A 377 11.78 -5.25 8.07
CA GLU A 377 10.86 -4.12 8.19
C GLU A 377 10.64 -3.39 6.85
N GLU A 378 11.68 -3.01 6.13
CA GLU A 378 11.58 -2.18 4.93
C GLU A 378 10.83 -2.86 3.75
N SER A 379 10.83 -4.20 3.70
CA SER A 379 10.03 -4.95 2.73
C SER A 379 8.60 -5.23 3.19
N ALA A 380 8.43 -5.45 4.50
CA ALA A 380 7.17 -5.93 5.06
C ALA A 380 6.27 -4.80 5.53
N ARG A 381 6.81 -3.72 6.12
CA ARG A 381 6.08 -2.57 6.60
C ARG A 381 5.59 -1.71 5.44
N ILE A 382 4.35 -1.27 5.54
CA ILE A 382 3.67 -0.46 4.54
C ILE A 382 3.00 0.76 5.18
N PRO A 383 2.84 1.87 4.47
CA PRO A 383 1.97 2.94 4.91
C PRO A 383 0.52 2.48 4.90
N LEU A 384 -0.23 2.86 5.93
CA LEU A 384 -1.68 2.68 5.97
C LEU A 384 -2.33 3.85 6.66
N ILE A 385 -3.18 4.57 5.93
CA ILE A 385 -4.01 5.66 6.42
C ILE A 385 -5.45 5.36 6.07
N ILE A 386 -6.36 5.47 7.05
CA ILE A 386 -7.80 5.33 6.83
C ILE A 386 -8.50 6.58 7.36
N LYS A 387 -9.19 7.28 6.46
CA LYS A 387 -10.07 8.40 6.81
C LYS A 387 -11.52 7.96 6.61
N THR A 388 -12.32 8.04 7.64
CA THR A 388 -13.78 7.77 7.60
C THR A 388 -14.57 9.08 7.52
N PRO A 389 -15.85 9.05 7.16
CA PRO A 389 -16.73 10.23 7.19
C PRO A 389 -16.76 10.95 8.55
N ILE A 390 -16.58 10.21 9.64
CA ILE A 390 -16.45 10.76 11.00
C ILE A 390 -15.04 10.41 11.50
N PRO A 391 -14.03 11.20 11.11
CA PRO A 391 -12.64 10.83 11.34
C PRO A 391 -12.21 11.09 12.79
N LYS A 392 -11.35 10.23 13.31
CA LYS A 392 -10.49 10.52 14.47
C LYS A 392 -9.20 11.14 13.97
N ALA A 393 -9.28 12.40 13.54
CA ALA A 393 -8.19 13.11 12.87
C ALA A 393 -6.88 13.07 13.66
N GLY A 394 -5.77 12.72 12.97
CA GLY A 394 -4.44 12.67 13.56
C GLY A 394 -4.19 11.52 14.54
N LEU A 395 -5.13 10.56 14.66
CA LEU A 395 -4.92 9.40 15.52
C LEU A 395 -3.82 8.50 14.95
N LYS A 396 -2.83 8.15 15.79
CA LYS A 396 -1.83 7.13 15.51
C LYS A 396 -2.20 5.83 16.22
N VAL A 397 -2.23 4.73 15.47
CA VAL A 397 -2.46 3.38 15.97
C VAL A 397 -1.15 2.60 15.91
N GLU A 398 -0.66 2.19 17.10
CA GLU A 398 0.58 1.44 17.24
C GLU A 398 0.37 -0.08 17.15
N GLN A 399 -0.89 -0.54 17.27
CA GLN A 399 -1.24 -1.95 17.11
C GLN A 399 -0.80 -2.43 15.73
N PRO A 400 0.03 -3.48 15.63
CA PRO A 400 0.35 -4.08 14.34
C PRO A 400 -0.90 -4.63 13.69
N VAL A 401 -1.08 -4.29 12.42
CA VAL A 401 -2.20 -4.72 11.58
C VAL A 401 -1.68 -5.25 10.26
N SER A 402 -2.48 -6.04 9.58
CA SER A 402 -2.10 -6.67 8.33
C SER A 402 -2.89 -6.09 7.16
N LEU A 403 -2.29 -6.04 5.99
CA LEU A 403 -2.96 -5.59 4.76
C LEU A 403 -4.26 -6.37 4.49
N ILE A 404 -4.31 -7.64 4.91
CA ILE A 404 -5.49 -8.50 4.77
C ILE A 404 -6.70 -8.02 5.60
N ASP A 405 -6.45 -7.21 6.64
CA ASP A 405 -7.51 -6.68 7.52
C ASP A 405 -8.41 -5.68 6.78
N LEU A 406 -7.97 -5.14 5.65
CA LEU A 406 -8.74 -4.18 4.87
C LEU A 406 -10.03 -4.76 4.29
N TYR A 407 -10.04 -6.04 3.89
CA TYR A 407 -11.26 -6.67 3.38
C TYR A 407 -12.38 -6.73 4.44
N PRO A 408 -12.18 -7.34 5.63
CA PRO A 408 -13.20 -7.34 6.67
C PRO A 408 -13.51 -5.95 7.22
N THR A 409 -12.54 -5.02 7.21
CA THR A 409 -12.77 -3.62 7.60
C THR A 409 -13.77 -2.93 6.67
N LEU A 410 -13.57 -3.02 5.38
CA LEU A 410 -14.47 -2.42 4.40
C LEU A 410 -15.84 -3.11 4.39
N LYS A 411 -15.87 -4.45 4.54
CA LYS A 411 -17.13 -5.19 4.73
C LYS A 411 -17.93 -4.64 5.90
N ASP A 412 -17.28 -4.37 7.03
CA ASP A 412 -17.91 -3.87 8.25
C ASP A 412 -18.31 -2.40 8.12
N LEU A 413 -17.38 -1.52 7.72
CA LEU A 413 -17.64 -0.07 7.62
C LEU A 413 -18.74 0.25 6.60
N CYS A 414 -18.83 -0.48 5.51
CA CYS A 414 -19.83 -0.31 4.46
C CYS A 414 -21.06 -1.21 4.65
N ASN A 415 -21.12 -1.99 5.73
CA ASN A 415 -22.23 -2.91 6.04
C ASN A 415 -22.58 -3.85 4.87
N LEU A 416 -21.56 -4.36 4.16
CA LEU A 416 -21.74 -5.24 3.01
C LEU A 416 -22.31 -6.58 3.43
N LYS A 417 -23.31 -7.09 2.71
CA LYS A 417 -24.09 -8.29 3.02
C LYS A 417 -23.74 -9.45 2.10
N GLY A 418 -24.08 -10.64 2.57
CA GLY A 418 -23.88 -11.88 1.83
C GLY A 418 -22.53 -12.53 2.12
N ASP A 419 -22.30 -13.66 1.46
CA ASP A 419 -21.07 -14.44 1.60
C ASP A 419 -19.97 -13.85 0.71
N HIS A 420 -18.74 -13.80 1.23
CA HIS A 420 -17.53 -13.44 0.49
C HIS A 420 -17.05 -14.57 -0.43
N LYS A 421 -17.53 -15.80 -0.22
CA LYS A 421 -17.25 -16.95 -1.10
C LYS A 421 -18.25 -17.01 -2.24
N ILE A 422 -17.79 -17.48 -3.39
CA ILE A 422 -18.65 -17.84 -4.52
C ILE A 422 -19.25 -19.22 -4.30
N ASN A 423 -18.47 -20.12 -3.70
CA ASN A 423 -18.87 -21.48 -3.36
C ASN A 423 -18.01 -22.05 -2.21
N LYS A 424 -18.32 -23.25 -1.75
CA LYS A 424 -17.66 -23.94 -0.62
C LYS A 424 -16.15 -24.17 -0.76
N ASN A 425 -15.60 -24.04 -1.97
CA ASN A 425 -14.16 -24.23 -2.22
C ASN A 425 -13.36 -22.92 -2.03
N GLY A 426 -14.02 -21.80 -1.73
CA GLY A 426 -13.37 -20.55 -1.40
C GLY A 426 -12.72 -20.60 -0.01
N GLY A 427 -11.62 -19.83 0.16
CA GLY A 427 -10.96 -19.66 1.46
C GLY A 427 -11.73 -18.72 2.39
N ASP A 428 -11.51 -18.87 3.70
CA ASP A 428 -12.08 -18.00 4.71
C ASP A 428 -11.35 -16.65 4.77
N LEU A 429 -12.04 -15.60 5.25
CA LEU A 429 -11.40 -14.34 5.55
C LEU A 429 -10.40 -14.52 6.70
N GLY A 430 -9.15 -14.14 6.45
CA GLY A 430 -8.08 -14.30 7.43
C GLY A 430 -7.83 -13.06 8.29
N GLY A 431 -8.36 -11.90 7.89
CA GLY A 431 -8.17 -10.61 8.57
C GLY A 431 -9.26 -10.29 9.60
N TYR A 432 -9.04 -9.20 10.33
CA TYR A 432 -9.93 -8.65 11.35
C TYR A 432 -10.36 -7.23 11.01
N SER A 433 -11.59 -6.83 11.36
CA SER A 433 -12.04 -5.47 11.13
C SER A 433 -11.27 -4.47 12.00
N LEU A 434 -10.71 -3.45 11.38
CA LEU A 434 -10.00 -2.35 12.06
C LEU A 434 -10.95 -1.31 12.67
N ARG A 435 -12.26 -1.51 12.59
CA ARG A 435 -13.26 -0.55 13.06
C ARG A 435 -13.07 -0.15 14.52
N SER A 436 -12.80 -1.12 15.40
CA SER A 436 -12.56 -0.84 16.83
C SER A 436 -11.36 0.08 17.06
N LEU A 437 -10.30 -0.07 16.28
CA LEU A 437 -9.11 0.79 16.31
C LEU A 437 -9.38 2.18 15.72
N LEU A 438 -10.17 2.26 14.65
CA LEU A 438 -10.56 3.52 14.01
C LEU A 438 -11.44 4.37 14.92
N GLU A 439 -12.38 3.76 15.62
CA GLU A 439 -13.37 4.44 16.46
C GLU A 439 -12.92 4.55 17.94
N LYS A 440 -11.89 3.82 18.37
CA LYS A 440 -11.51 3.60 19.78
C LYS A 440 -12.70 3.12 20.61
N SER A 441 -13.56 2.30 20.03
CA SER A 441 -14.85 1.96 20.61
C SER A 441 -14.85 0.67 21.43
N LYS A 442 -13.93 -0.24 21.14
CA LYS A 442 -13.79 -1.56 21.77
C LYS A 442 -12.33 -2.00 21.80
N GLU A 443 -12.03 -3.04 22.58
CA GLU A 443 -10.74 -3.70 22.51
C GLU A 443 -10.51 -4.35 21.14
N TRP A 444 -9.24 -4.43 20.77
CA TRP A 444 -8.80 -5.12 19.56
C TRP A 444 -8.95 -6.63 19.73
N GLU A 445 -9.77 -7.25 18.88
CA GLU A 445 -10.05 -8.69 18.92
C GLU A 445 -9.08 -9.52 18.03
N GLY A 446 -8.26 -8.84 17.25
CA GLY A 446 -7.29 -9.48 16.36
C GLY A 446 -6.00 -9.91 17.07
N PRO A 447 -5.05 -10.45 16.32
CA PRO A 447 -3.78 -10.92 16.87
C PRO A 447 -2.91 -9.80 17.40
N THR A 448 -1.99 -10.13 18.32
CA THR A 448 -1.04 -9.17 18.90
C THR A 448 0.03 -8.68 17.91
N GLY A 449 0.15 -9.34 16.77
CA GLY A 449 1.09 -9.00 15.71
C GLY A 449 0.55 -9.36 14.34
N ALA A 450 1.23 -8.87 13.30
CA ALA A 450 0.91 -9.11 11.90
C ALA A 450 1.86 -10.15 11.30
N LEU A 451 1.32 -11.03 10.46
CA LEU A 451 2.06 -12.10 9.80
C LEU A 451 2.39 -11.71 8.36
N THR A 452 3.66 -11.77 8.03
CA THR A 452 4.19 -11.67 6.67
C THR A 452 4.80 -13.00 6.25
N ILE A 453 4.46 -13.47 5.05
CA ILE A 453 4.99 -14.71 4.49
C ILE A 453 5.97 -14.35 3.38
N VAL A 454 7.19 -14.85 3.48
CA VAL A 454 8.21 -14.62 2.47
C VAL A 454 8.31 -15.85 1.59
N GLY A 455 7.88 -15.66 0.34
CA GLY A 455 7.74 -16.77 -0.60
C GLY A 455 9.08 -17.32 -1.09
N ASN A 456 9.24 -18.62 -0.99
CA ASN A 456 10.27 -19.36 -1.71
C ASN A 456 9.69 -19.86 -3.04
N TYR A 457 10.01 -19.18 -4.13
CA TYR A 457 9.44 -19.47 -5.45
C TYR A 457 9.82 -20.83 -6.05
N GLY A 458 10.89 -21.46 -5.54
CA GLY A 458 11.36 -22.77 -6.02
C GLY A 458 10.51 -23.94 -5.53
N THR A 459 9.68 -23.74 -4.51
CA THR A 459 8.88 -24.79 -3.84
C THR A 459 7.41 -24.50 -3.97
N LYS A 460 6.88 -24.68 -5.15
CA LYS A 460 5.47 -24.41 -5.46
C LYS A 460 4.54 -25.08 -4.44
N TYR A 461 3.69 -24.27 -3.81
CA TYR A 461 2.52 -24.69 -3.04
C TYR A 461 2.74 -25.37 -1.67
N SER A 462 3.93 -25.39 -1.11
CA SER A 462 4.14 -25.94 0.24
C SER A 462 4.32 -24.84 1.28
N THR A 463 3.44 -24.79 2.26
CA THR A 463 3.55 -23.87 3.40
C THR A 463 4.82 -24.15 4.25
N LYS A 464 5.23 -25.42 4.36
CA LYS A 464 6.43 -25.83 5.11
C LYS A 464 7.74 -25.24 4.56
N ASN A 465 7.74 -24.86 3.29
CA ASN A 465 8.92 -24.33 2.60
C ASN A 465 8.90 -22.80 2.51
N GLN A 466 7.98 -22.15 3.21
CA GLN A 466 7.90 -20.70 3.29
C GLN A 466 8.61 -20.20 4.55
N ASN A 467 8.99 -18.93 4.52
CA ASN A 467 9.55 -18.24 5.67
C ASN A 467 8.49 -17.29 6.23
N PHE A 468 8.51 -17.09 7.53
CA PHE A 468 7.49 -16.33 8.23
C PHE A 468 8.12 -15.21 9.03
N SER A 469 7.56 -14.03 8.96
CA SER A 469 7.92 -12.89 9.78
C SER A 469 6.70 -12.44 10.57
N TYR A 470 6.83 -12.37 11.89
CA TYR A 470 5.75 -11.98 12.80
C TYR A 470 6.13 -10.71 13.54
N ARG A 471 5.45 -9.61 13.24
CA ARG A 471 5.72 -8.27 13.75
C ARG A 471 4.70 -7.91 14.83
N THR A 472 5.15 -7.83 16.10
CA THR A 472 4.38 -7.24 17.20
C THR A 472 4.79 -5.78 17.42
N LYS A 473 4.18 -5.06 18.35
CA LYS A 473 4.56 -3.67 18.66
C LYS A 473 6.07 -3.50 18.91
N ASP A 474 6.65 -4.42 19.68
CA ASP A 474 8.03 -4.30 20.19
C ASP A 474 9.01 -5.27 19.55
N TRP A 475 8.54 -6.28 18.85
CA TRP A 475 9.37 -7.39 18.40
C TRP A 475 9.05 -7.80 16.97
N ARG A 476 10.10 -8.13 16.20
CA ARG A 476 9.98 -8.94 14.99
C ARG A 476 10.61 -10.30 15.25
N TYR A 477 9.86 -11.35 14.92
CA TYR A 477 10.30 -12.72 15.00
C TYR A 477 10.21 -13.38 13.63
N ILE A 478 11.33 -13.91 13.14
CA ILE A 478 11.42 -14.53 11.82
C ILE A 478 11.74 -16.01 12.00
N VAL A 479 11.04 -16.86 11.26
CA VAL A 479 11.29 -18.32 11.19
C VAL A 479 11.50 -18.70 9.74
N TYR A 480 12.63 -19.29 9.48
CA TYR A 480 12.99 -19.78 8.15
C TYR A 480 12.55 -21.23 7.94
N SER A 481 12.37 -21.63 6.68
CA SER A 481 11.96 -23.00 6.30
C SER A 481 12.93 -24.11 6.77
N ASN A 482 14.19 -23.76 7.06
CA ASN A 482 15.21 -24.67 7.63
C ASN A 482 15.20 -24.69 9.16
N GLY A 483 14.25 -24.00 9.80
CA GLY A 483 14.13 -23.94 11.26
C GLY A 483 15.04 -22.94 11.95
N LYS A 484 15.85 -22.17 11.21
CA LYS A 484 16.61 -21.05 11.77
C LYS A 484 15.68 -19.89 12.13
N GLU A 485 16.10 -19.07 13.09
CA GLU A 485 15.27 -18.03 13.67
C GLU A 485 16.04 -16.73 13.82
N GLU A 486 15.36 -15.61 13.60
CA GLU A 486 15.86 -14.27 13.95
C GLU A 486 14.85 -13.58 14.89
N LEU A 487 15.37 -12.71 15.75
CA LEU A 487 14.57 -11.94 16.71
C LEU A 487 15.16 -10.55 16.87
N TYR A 488 14.33 -9.53 16.68
CA TYR A 488 14.73 -8.12 16.82
C TYR A 488 13.84 -7.39 17.80
N ASN A 489 14.46 -6.56 18.68
CA ASN A 489 13.76 -5.74 19.67
C ASN A 489 13.62 -4.31 19.16
N HIS A 490 12.52 -3.96 18.57
CA HIS A 490 12.28 -2.63 17.98
C HIS A 490 12.29 -1.45 18.95
N LYS A 491 12.25 -1.69 20.27
CA LYS A 491 12.45 -0.62 21.28
C LYS A 491 13.91 -0.20 21.38
N GLU A 492 14.82 -1.15 21.21
CA GLU A 492 16.26 -0.96 21.38
C GLU A 492 16.97 -0.87 20.02
N ASP A 493 16.44 -1.57 19.03
CA ASP A 493 16.99 -1.74 17.70
C ASP A 493 15.88 -1.63 16.63
N PRO A 494 15.42 -0.43 16.31
CA PRO A 494 14.35 -0.22 15.32
C PRO A 494 14.77 -0.56 13.89
N TYR A 495 16.08 -0.70 13.62
CA TYR A 495 16.65 -1.01 12.32
C TYR A 495 16.98 -2.48 12.11
N GLU A 496 16.68 -3.33 13.10
CA GLU A 496 16.93 -4.78 13.02
C GLU A 496 18.41 -5.14 12.80
N TRP A 497 19.34 -4.40 13.45
CA TRP A 497 20.78 -4.57 13.26
C TRP A 497 21.39 -5.70 14.08
N GLU A 498 20.73 -6.15 15.16
CA GLU A 498 21.22 -7.20 16.03
C GLU A 498 20.21 -8.33 16.18
N ASN A 499 20.53 -9.50 15.63
CA ASN A 499 19.74 -10.71 15.87
C ASN A 499 19.96 -11.22 17.29
N VAL A 500 18.94 -11.12 18.12
CA VAL A 500 19.00 -11.55 19.53
C VAL A 500 18.30 -12.88 19.81
N ALA A 501 18.02 -13.69 18.78
CA ALA A 501 17.26 -14.94 18.88
C ALA A 501 17.94 -15.97 19.80
N ASP A 502 19.28 -16.02 19.84
CA ASP A 502 20.05 -17.00 20.61
C ASP A 502 20.41 -16.54 22.05
N LYS A 503 20.06 -15.27 22.39
CA LYS A 503 20.29 -14.78 23.75
C LYS A 503 19.36 -15.49 24.73
N LYS A 504 19.93 -16.15 25.77
CA LYS A 504 19.17 -16.92 26.77
C LYS A 504 18.02 -16.15 27.42
N LYS A 505 18.20 -14.83 27.68
CA LYS A 505 17.19 -13.94 28.24
C LYS A 505 15.93 -13.86 27.37
N ASN A 506 16.04 -14.09 26.07
CA ASN A 506 14.95 -13.95 25.10
C ASN A 506 14.17 -15.26 24.84
N LYS A 507 14.57 -16.39 25.43
CA LYS A 507 13.93 -17.71 25.21
C LYS A 507 12.42 -17.68 25.47
N LYS A 508 11.97 -16.97 26.51
CA LYS A 508 10.54 -16.89 26.88
C LYS A 508 9.74 -16.10 25.87
N ILE A 509 10.25 -14.94 25.44
CA ILE A 509 9.57 -14.10 24.45
C ILE A 509 9.54 -14.81 23.09
N LYS A 510 10.65 -15.40 22.64
CA LYS A 510 10.72 -16.16 21.39
C LYS A 510 9.68 -17.28 21.36
N LYS A 511 9.56 -18.09 22.43
CA LYS A 511 8.52 -19.14 22.52
C LYS A 511 7.11 -18.58 22.42
N ARG A 512 6.82 -17.44 23.06
CA ARG A 512 5.50 -16.79 22.98
C ARG A 512 5.19 -16.35 21.56
N LEU A 513 6.13 -15.65 20.92
CA LEU A 513 5.95 -15.15 19.55
C LEU A 513 5.75 -16.31 18.55
N HIS A 514 6.50 -17.40 18.72
CA HIS A 514 6.31 -18.61 17.92
C HIS A 514 4.90 -19.19 18.05
N LEU A 515 4.38 -19.29 19.29
CA LEU A 515 3.02 -19.77 19.54
C LEU A 515 1.95 -18.86 18.94
N ASP A 516 2.10 -17.55 19.10
CA ASP A 516 1.14 -16.57 18.57
C ASP A 516 1.12 -16.55 17.03
N MET A 517 2.29 -16.61 16.40
CA MET A 517 2.44 -16.75 14.96
C MET A 517 1.75 -18.03 14.44
N ASN A 518 2.00 -19.17 15.11
CA ASN A 518 1.42 -20.46 14.70
C ASN A 518 -0.10 -20.51 14.87
N LYS A 519 -0.69 -19.76 15.79
CA LYS A 519 -2.16 -19.62 15.86
C LYS A 519 -2.72 -19.06 14.56
N ILE A 520 -2.06 -18.04 13.97
CA ILE A 520 -2.51 -17.47 12.68
C ILE A 520 -2.31 -18.47 11.55
N ILE A 521 -1.15 -19.14 11.50
CA ILE A 521 -0.81 -20.09 10.42
C ILE A 521 -1.75 -21.31 10.43
N ASN A 522 -2.17 -21.77 11.61
CA ASN A 522 -3.00 -22.97 11.77
C ASN A 522 -4.51 -22.67 11.79
N ASN A 523 -4.93 -21.43 11.99
CA ASN A 523 -6.33 -21.03 11.79
C ASN A 523 -6.63 -21.10 10.29
N ARG A 524 -7.47 -22.09 9.91
CA ARG A 524 -7.93 -22.34 8.54
C ARG A 524 -9.17 -21.53 8.22
#